data_75b0302ed3b7afbe99f807b59c71f641
#
_entry.id   75b0302ed3b7afbe99f807b59c71f641
#
_cell.length_a   1.000
_cell.length_b   1.000
_cell.length_c   1.000
_cell.angle_alpha   90.00
_cell.angle_beta   90.00
_cell.angle_gamma   90.00
#
_symmetry.space_group_name_H-M   'P 1'
#
loop_
_entity.id
_entity.type
_entity.pdbx_description
1 polymer ?
#
loop_
_entity_poly.entity_id
_entity_poly.type
_entity_poly.pdbx_seq_one_letter_code
_entity_poly.pdbx_strand_id
1 'polypeptide(L)'
;IAIAADESFQPIVQEEIDVFEGLFPLAGIVPRYVTEVDAVNLLLKDSLRLAITSRRLTPEEMNSFNSRKFFPQEIKIATDGLALITHLGNPDSLISVKDIRRILTGDAKQWKDIYPASRLGDISLVFDNKNSSTVRFAVDSICKGVPLSSQLKALKTNREVIDYVARTPD
;
A
#
# COMPACT_ATOMS: atom_id res chain seq x y z
N ILE A 1 9.91 -13.17 19.34
CA ILE A 1 9.17 -11.90 19.38
C ILE A 1 8.19 -11.88 18.22
N ALA A 2 6.89 -11.63 18.48
CA ALA A 2 5.89 -11.48 17.43
C ALA A 2 5.86 -10.02 16.94
N ILE A 3 5.87 -9.85 15.62
CA ILE A 3 5.75 -8.55 14.96
C ILE A 3 4.69 -8.60 13.87
N ALA A 4 4.14 -7.46 13.46
CA ALA A 4 3.34 -7.33 12.25
C ALA A 4 3.98 -6.32 11.29
N ALA A 5 3.84 -6.57 10.01
CA ALA A 5 4.25 -5.64 8.97
C ALA A 5 3.18 -5.56 7.88
N ASP A 6 3.04 -4.39 7.27
CA ASP A 6 2.29 -4.27 6.03
C ASP A 6 2.87 -5.25 5.01
N GLU A 7 2.01 -6.00 4.32
CA GLU A 7 2.40 -7.04 3.37
C GLU A 7 3.28 -6.53 2.23
N SER A 8 3.18 -5.25 1.88
CA SER A 8 4.03 -4.62 0.87
C SER A 8 5.50 -4.56 1.28
N PHE A 9 5.80 -4.62 2.57
CA PHE A 9 7.16 -4.60 3.11
C PHE A 9 7.73 -6.00 3.34
N GLN A 10 6.97 -7.06 3.06
CA GLN A 10 7.41 -8.44 3.30
C GLN A 10 8.81 -8.75 2.78
N PRO A 11 9.20 -8.39 1.53
CA PRO A 11 10.53 -8.77 1.03
C PRO A 11 11.67 -8.19 1.86
N ILE A 12 11.59 -6.90 2.19
CA ILE A 12 12.65 -6.23 2.94
C ILE A 12 12.64 -6.63 4.42
N VAL A 13 11.44 -6.74 5.03
CA VAL A 13 11.33 -7.12 6.44
C VAL A 13 11.80 -8.54 6.68
N GLN A 14 11.51 -9.46 5.75
CA GLN A 14 11.98 -10.85 5.89
C GLN A 14 13.51 -10.92 5.82
N GLU A 15 14.12 -10.17 4.89
CA GLU A 15 15.57 -10.15 4.74
C GLU A 15 16.26 -9.57 5.98
N GLU A 16 15.71 -8.51 6.57
CA GLU A 16 16.22 -7.94 7.82
C GLU A 16 16.07 -8.92 9.01
N ILE A 17 14.99 -9.69 9.07
CA ILE A 17 14.80 -10.73 10.08
C ILE A 17 15.87 -11.83 9.91
N ASP A 18 16.09 -12.31 8.70
CA ASP A 18 17.06 -13.38 8.41
C ASP A 18 18.48 -12.93 8.80
N VAL A 19 18.84 -11.68 8.50
CA VAL A 19 20.12 -11.09 8.92
C VAL A 19 20.21 -10.97 10.45
N PHE A 20 19.14 -10.48 11.09
CA PHE A 20 19.12 -10.32 12.54
C PHE A 20 19.25 -11.66 13.28
N GLU A 21 18.50 -12.68 12.87
CA GLU A 21 18.56 -14.01 13.47
C GLU A 21 19.91 -14.69 13.19
N GLY A 22 20.53 -14.42 12.05
CA GLY A 22 21.89 -14.86 11.75
C GLY A 22 22.95 -14.26 12.69
N LEU A 23 22.77 -12.99 13.07
CA LEU A 23 23.67 -12.32 14.01
C LEU A 23 23.38 -12.70 15.47
N PHE A 24 22.13 -13.02 15.79
CA PHE A 24 21.66 -13.35 17.14
C PHE A 24 20.96 -14.71 17.17
N PRO A 25 21.67 -15.82 17.15
CA PRO A 25 21.09 -17.17 16.99
C PRO A 25 20.10 -17.61 18.09
N LEU A 26 20.08 -16.91 19.21
CA LEU A 26 19.11 -17.15 20.30
C LEU A 26 17.84 -16.27 20.17
N ALA A 27 17.81 -15.35 19.23
CA ALA A 27 16.63 -14.54 18.93
C ALA A 27 15.73 -15.26 17.94
N GLY A 28 14.40 -15.12 18.13
CA GLY A 28 13.41 -15.61 17.17
C GLY A 28 12.36 -14.53 16.93
N ILE A 29 12.14 -14.17 15.69
CA ILE A 29 11.13 -13.23 15.25
C ILE A 29 10.06 -13.99 14.47
N VAL A 30 8.80 -13.79 14.83
CA VAL A 30 7.65 -14.39 14.15
C VAL A 30 6.88 -13.27 13.46
N PRO A 31 7.12 -13.04 12.16
CA PRO A 31 6.45 -11.99 11.42
C PRO A 31 5.02 -12.41 11.04
N ARG A 32 4.12 -11.42 11.00
CA ARG A 32 2.79 -11.50 10.40
C ARG A 32 2.69 -10.44 9.34
N TYR A 33 2.66 -10.84 8.08
CA TYR A 33 2.45 -9.95 6.94
C TYR A 33 0.95 -9.84 6.70
N VAL A 34 0.41 -8.66 6.95
CA VAL A 34 -1.02 -8.36 6.95
C VAL A 34 -1.26 -6.96 6.37
N THR A 35 -2.52 -6.56 6.21
CA THR A 35 -2.80 -5.18 5.80
C THR A 35 -2.34 -4.18 6.87
N GLU A 36 -2.04 -2.96 6.48
CA GLU A 36 -1.65 -1.89 7.41
C GLU A 36 -2.66 -1.71 8.56
N VAL A 37 -3.95 -1.78 8.23
CA VAL A 37 -5.04 -1.68 9.21
C VAL A 37 -4.99 -2.82 10.21
N ASP A 38 -4.76 -4.04 9.74
CA ASP A 38 -4.66 -5.22 10.61
C ASP A 38 -3.40 -5.20 11.48
N ALA A 39 -2.27 -4.72 10.94
CA ALA A 39 -1.04 -4.55 11.71
C ALA A 39 -1.25 -3.60 12.91
N VAL A 40 -1.89 -2.45 12.68
CA VAL A 40 -2.24 -1.50 13.74
C VAL A 40 -3.26 -2.10 14.71
N ASN A 41 -4.27 -2.82 14.23
CA ASN A 41 -5.26 -3.48 15.08
C ASN A 41 -4.62 -4.55 16.00
N LEU A 42 -3.66 -5.32 15.51
CA LEU A 42 -2.92 -6.28 16.32
C LEU A 42 -2.09 -5.59 17.41
N LEU A 43 -1.50 -4.43 17.10
CA LEU A 43 -0.80 -3.61 18.07
C LEU A 43 -1.76 -3.03 19.12
N LEU A 44 -2.91 -2.49 18.70
CA LEU A 44 -3.96 -1.97 19.58
C LEU A 44 -4.53 -3.04 20.54
N LYS A 45 -4.63 -4.28 20.08
CA LYS A 45 -5.09 -5.42 20.87
C LYS A 45 -4.01 -6.01 21.79
N ASP A 46 -2.83 -5.41 21.84
CA ASP A 46 -1.68 -5.91 22.61
C ASP A 46 -1.26 -7.35 22.23
N SER A 47 -1.58 -7.77 21.01
CA SER A 47 -1.23 -9.09 20.49
C SER A 47 0.24 -9.18 20.05
N LEU A 48 0.89 -8.04 19.85
CA LEU A 48 2.31 -7.91 19.49
C LEU A 48 2.87 -6.56 19.98
N ARG A 49 4.19 -6.41 19.92
CA ARG A 49 4.90 -5.24 20.47
C ARG A 49 5.49 -4.32 19.43
N LEU A 50 5.49 -4.72 18.16
CA LEU A 50 6.05 -3.96 17.07
C LEU A 50 5.17 -4.11 15.83
N ALA A 51 4.84 -2.99 15.20
CA ALA A 51 4.19 -2.94 13.90
C ALA A 51 5.00 -2.08 12.93
N ILE A 52 5.18 -2.54 11.71
CA ILE A 52 5.84 -1.81 10.62
C ILE A 52 4.76 -1.40 9.63
N THR A 53 4.54 -0.09 9.50
CA THR A 53 3.45 0.50 8.72
C THR A 53 3.96 1.68 7.90
N SER A 54 3.25 2.07 6.86
CA SER A 54 3.59 3.22 6.02
C SER A 54 3.05 4.55 6.56
N ARG A 55 2.32 4.53 7.69
CA ARG A 55 1.77 5.72 8.34
C ARG A 55 2.06 5.76 9.83
N ARG A 56 1.86 6.92 10.41
CA ARG A 56 1.81 7.09 11.86
C ARG A 56 0.46 6.62 12.41
N LEU A 57 0.40 6.44 13.73
CA LEU A 57 -0.85 6.24 14.43
C LEU A 57 -1.73 7.49 14.31
N THR A 58 -3.04 7.29 14.18
CA THR A 58 -3.98 8.42 14.23
C THR A 58 -4.09 8.97 15.66
N PRO A 59 -4.57 10.21 15.85
CA PRO A 59 -4.79 10.74 17.20
C PRO A 59 -5.68 9.85 18.07
N GLU A 60 -6.71 9.22 17.47
CA GLU A 60 -7.63 8.32 18.16
C GLU A 60 -6.92 7.03 18.61
N GLU A 61 -6.09 6.45 17.73
CA GLU A 61 -5.29 5.27 18.03
C GLU A 61 -4.27 5.59 19.14
N MET A 62 -3.59 6.72 19.07
CA MET A 62 -2.66 7.18 20.09
C MET A 62 -3.37 7.41 21.43
N ASN A 63 -4.56 8.03 21.42
CA ASN A 63 -5.36 8.23 22.63
C ASN A 63 -5.81 6.89 23.25
N SER A 64 -6.12 5.89 22.41
CA SER A 64 -6.44 4.54 22.90
C SER A 64 -5.26 3.90 23.63
N PHE A 65 -4.04 4.12 23.19
CA PHE A 65 -2.84 3.66 23.92
C PHE A 65 -2.64 4.43 25.22
N ASN A 66 -2.69 5.75 25.17
CA ASN A 66 -2.48 6.62 26.33
C ASN A 66 -3.47 6.34 27.46
N SER A 67 -4.75 6.07 27.13
CA SER A 67 -5.78 5.73 28.12
C SER A 67 -5.46 4.45 28.91
N ARG A 68 -4.71 3.54 28.29
CA ARG A 68 -4.23 2.29 28.90
C ARG A 68 -2.83 2.42 29.50
N LYS A 69 -2.27 3.65 29.56
CA LYS A 69 -0.90 3.95 30.02
C LYS A 69 0.19 3.26 29.21
N PHE A 70 -0.06 2.97 27.95
CA PHE A 70 0.95 2.58 26.97
C PHE A 70 1.36 3.81 26.15
N PHE A 71 2.64 3.95 25.89
CA PHE A 71 3.21 5.10 25.15
C PHE A 71 4.05 4.55 23.99
N PRO A 72 3.41 4.22 22.86
CA PRO A 72 4.12 3.68 21.72
C PRO A 72 5.11 4.71 21.18
N GLN A 73 6.28 4.26 20.78
CA GLN A 73 7.26 5.09 20.10
C GLN A 73 7.15 4.90 18.60
N GLU A 74 7.10 5.99 17.86
CA GLU A 74 7.10 6.00 16.41
C GLU A 74 8.51 6.31 15.91
N ILE A 75 9.10 5.40 15.15
CA ILE A 75 10.44 5.54 14.57
C ILE A 75 10.33 5.45 13.06
N LYS A 76 10.74 6.51 12.37
CA LYS A 76 10.84 6.47 10.91
C LYS A 76 12.13 5.75 10.52
N ILE A 77 12.00 4.62 9.85
CA ILE A 77 13.14 3.78 9.40
C ILE A 77 13.46 3.97 7.92
N ALA A 78 12.46 4.29 7.09
CA ALA A 78 12.63 4.43 5.64
C ALA A 78 11.60 5.38 5.04
N THR A 79 11.71 5.62 3.75
CA THR A 79 10.68 6.26 2.91
C THR A 79 10.34 5.30 1.80
N ASP A 80 9.06 5.01 1.66
CA ASP A 80 8.52 4.15 0.62
C ASP A 80 8.02 4.98 -0.56
N GLY A 81 7.79 4.31 -1.72
CA GLY A 81 7.29 4.92 -2.94
C GLY A 81 6.22 4.06 -3.60
N LEU A 82 5.20 4.72 -4.15
CA LEU A 82 4.18 4.07 -4.96
C LEU A 82 4.65 4.00 -6.41
N ALA A 83 4.68 2.79 -6.97
CA ALA A 83 4.96 2.57 -8.38
C ALA A 83 3.65 2.42 -9.16
N LEU A 84 3.54 3.12 -10.28
CA LEU A 84 2.50 2.91 -11.27
C LEU A 84 3.03 1.97 -12.34
N ILE A 85 2.28 0.93 -12.62
CA ILE A 85 2.63 -0.04 -13.66
C ILE A 85 1.53 -0.09 -14.72
N THR A 86 1.93 -0.26 -15.96
CA THR A 86 1.03 -0.46 -17.10
C THR A 86 1.47 -1.69 -17.88
N HIS A 87 0.58 -2.21 -18.72
CA HIS A 87 0.92 -3.28 -19.64
C HIS A 87 2.04 -2.85 -20.60
N LEU A 88 2.93 -3.77 -20.97
CA LEU A 88 4.07 -3.51 -21.86
C LEU A 88 3.65 -2.95 -23.24
N GLY A 89 2.44 -3.24 -23.68
CA GLY A 89 1.86 -2.71 -24.93
C GLY A 89 1.41 -1.25 -24.83
N ASN A 90 1.40 -0.65 -23.63
CA ASN A 90 1.11 0.79 -23.51
C ASN A 90 2.35 1.61 -23.86
N PRO A 91 2.30 2.43 -24.92
CA PRO A 91 3.44 3.22 -25.36
C PRO A 91 3.71 4.45 -24.48
N ASP A 92 2.75 4.82 -23.64
CA ASP A 92 2.80 6.05 -22.85
C ASP A 92 3.54 5.78 -21.53
N SER A 93 4.70 6.39 -21.37
CA SER A 93 5.60 6.20 -20.21
C SER A 93 5.62 7.36 -19.23
N LEU A 94 4.93 8.47 -19.56
CA LEU A 94 4.91 9.68 -18.73
C LEU A 94 3.46 10.07 -18.44
N ILE A 95 3.11 10.15 -17.16
CA ILE A 95 1.77 10.60 -16.73
C ILE A 95 1.90 11.66 -15.64
N SER A 96 1.07 12.69 -15.69
CA SER A 96 1.06 13.72 -14.65
C SER A 96 0.28 13.25 -13.41
N VAL A 97 0.66 13.75 -12.23
CA VAL A 97 -0.11 13.49 -10.99
C VAL A 97 -1.55 13.99 -11.11
N LYS A 98 -1.77 15.06 -11.90
CA LYS A 98 -3.11 15.56 -12.20
C LYS A 98 -3.94 14.54 -12.97
N ASP A 99 -3.34 13.90 -13.97
CA ASP A 99 -4.02 12.90 -14.78
C ASP A 99 -4.23 11.59 -14.02
N ILE A 100 -3.27 11.18 -13.19
CA ILE A 100 -3.47 10.07 -12.24
C ILE A 100 -4.69 10.34 -11.36
N ARG A 101 -4.82 11.54 -10.81
CA ARG A 101 -5.98 11.91 -10.01
C ARG A 101 -7.28 11.81 -10.81
N ARG A 102 -7.32 12.30 -12.06
CA ARG A 102 -8.51 12.20 -12.93
C ARG A 102 -8.92 10.74 -13.18
N ILE A 103 -7.94 9.85 -13.36
CA ILE A 103 -8.20 8.41 -13.50
C ILE A 103 -8.76 7.86 -12.19
N LEU A 104 -8.11 8.14 -11.07
CA LEU A 104 -8.50 7.63 -9.76
C LEU A 104 -9.90 8.07 -9.34
N THR A 105 -10.30 9.30 -9.67
CA THR A 105 -11.64 9.85 -9.38
C THR A 105 -12.70 9.46 -10.41
N GLY A 106 -12.29 8.90 -11.56
CA GLY A 106 -13.18 8.51 -12.66
C GLY A 106 -13.55 9.66 -13.61
N ASP A 107 -12.84 10.79 -13.55
CA ASP A 107 -12.99 11.92 -14.49
C ASP A 107 -12.36 11.62 -15.85
N ALA A 108 -11.39 10.71 -15.89
CA ALA A 108 -10.83 10.14 -17.11
C ALA A 108 -11.08 8.63 -17.12
N LYS A 109 -11.73 8.13 -18.15
CA LYS A 109 -12.14 6.71 -18.25
C LYS A 109 -11.45 5.99 -19.40
N GLN A 110 -10.96 6.73 -20.38
CA GLN A 110 -10.30 6.19 -21.55
C GLN A 110 -8.90 6.79 -21.67
N TRP A 111 -7.98 6.04 -22.23
CA TRP A 111 -6.61 6.51 -22.45
C TRP A 111 -6.55 7.79 -23.31
N LYS A 112 -7.48 7.95 -24.26
CA LYS A 112 -7.58 9.18 -25.05
C LYS A 112 -7.97 10.43 -24.23
N ASP A 113 -8.53 10.28 -23.04
CA ASP A 113 -8.84 11.40 -22.15
C ASP A 113 -7.56 12.00 -21.53
N ILE A 114 -6.48 11.23 -21.53
CA ILE A 114 -5.15 11.62 -21.07
C ILE A 114 -4.23 11.90 -22.27
N TYR A 115 -4.20 10.99 -23.22
CA TYR A 115 -3.37 11.07 -24.43
C TYR A 115 -4.28 11.03 -25.66
N PRO A 116 -4.56 12.20 -26.29
CA PRO A 116 -5.51 12.27 -27.41
C PRO A 116 -5.15 11.39 -28.62
N ALA A 117 -3.87 11.06 -28.79
CA ALA A 117 -3.38 10.16 -29.84
C ALA A 117 -3.38 8.68 -29.44
N SER A 118 -3.77 8.33 -28.22
CA SER A 118 -3.79 6.94 -27.75
C SER A 118 -4.78 6.10 -28.57
N ARG A 119 -4.38 4.87 -28.88
CA ARG A 119 -5.20 3.85 -29.53
C ARG A 119 -5.73 2.83 -28.54
N LEU A 120 -5.37 2.95 -27.25
CA LEU A 120 -5.87 2.10 -26.17
C LEU A 120 -7.32 2.48 -25.85
N GLY A 121 -8.05 1.51 -25.29
CA GLY A 121 -9.45 1.64 -24.93
C GLY A 121 -9.71 2.27 -23.57
N ASP A 122 -10.57 1.63 -22.81
CA ASP A 122 -10.94 2.06 -21.47
C ASP A 122 -9.79 1.81 -20.49
N ILE A 123 -9.63 2.68 -19.48
CA ILE A 123 -8.63 2.52 -18.45
C ILE A 123 -9.13 1.51 -17.41
N SER A 124 -8.39 0.44 -17.21
CA SER A 124 -8.64 -0.55 -16.16
C SER A 124 -7.80 -0.22 -14.93
N LEU A 125 -8.45 0.34 -13.90
CA LEU A 125 -7.78 0.71 -12.66
C LEU A 125 -7.80 -0.44 -11.65
N VAL A 126 -6.63 -0.88 -11.22
CA VAL A 126 -6.47 -2.06 -10.35
C VAL A 126 -5.59 -1.74 -9.15
N PHE A 127 -6.01 -2.20 -7.98
CA PHE A 127 -5.24 -2.15 -6.73
C PHE A 127 -5.12 -3.55 -6.11
N ASP A 128 -4.25 -3.70 -5.14
CA ASP A 128 -4.10 -4.91 -4.34
C ASP A 128 -5.36 -5.19 -3.50
N ASN A 129 -5.54 -4.54 -2.38
CA ASN A 129 -6.77 -4.68 -1.59
C ASN A 129 -7.28 -3.32 -1.08
N LYS A 130 -8.56 -3.29 -0.66
CA LYS A 130 -9.21 -2.04 -0.25
C LYS A 130 -8.64 -1.40 1.00
N ASN A 131 -7.98 -2.19 1.85
CA ASN A 131 -7.41 -1.76 3.12
C ASN A 131 -5.89 -1.59 3.05
N SER A 132 -5.32 -1.61 1.85
CA SER A 132 -3.88 -1.46 1.66
C SER A 132 -3.40 -0.03 1.88
N SER A 133 -2.15 0.09 2.25
CA SER A 133 -1.43 1.36 2.32
C SER A 133 -1.43 2.11 0.98
N THR A 134 -1.41 1.37 -0.14
CA THR A 134 -1.49 1.90 -1.50
C THR A 134 -2.80 2.65 -1.75
N VAL A 135 -3.94 2.03 -1.41
CA VAL A 135 -5.26 2.65 -1.56
C VAL A 135 -5.38 3.88 -0.65
N ARG A 136 -4.96 3.78 0.61
CA ARG A 136 -4.95 4.91 1.53
C ARG A 136 -4.12 6.08 0.98
N PHE A 137 -2.90 5.83 0.51
CA PHE A 137 -2.05 6.87 -0.08
C PHE A 137 -2.70 7.52 -1.30
N ALA A 138 -3.34 6.72 -2.17
CA ALA A 138 -4.06 7.24 -3.34
C ALA A 138 -5.19 8.19 -2.93
N VAL A 139 -5.99 7.83 -1.92
CA VAL A 139 -7.08 8.67 -1.41
C VAL A 139 -6.55 9.94 -0.76
N ASP A 140 -5.64 9.81 0.21
CA ASP A 140 -5.22 10.91 1.06
C ASP A 140 -4.30 11.90 0.33
N SER A 141 -3.31 11.37 -0.41
CA SER A 141 -2.24 12.18 -0.98
C SER A 141 -2.53 12.60 -2.42
N ILE A 142 -3.05 11.70 -3.25
CA ILE A 142 -3.30 11.99 -4.67
C ILE A 142 -4.68 12.60 -4.86
N CYS A 143 -5.72 11.95 -4.35
CA CYS A 143 -7.11 12.41 -4.49
C CYS A 143 -7.51 13.49 -3.49
N LYS A 144 -6.69 13.74 -2.44
CA LYS A 144 -6.94 14.74 -1.39
C LYS A 144 -8.31 14.56 -0.74
N GLY A 145 -8.64 13.33 -0.38
CA GLY A 145 -9.90 12.95 0.26
C GLY A 145 -11.10 12.79 -0.68
N VAL A 146 -10.94 13.03 -1.99
CA VAL A 146 -12.01 12.71 -2.96
C VAL A 146 -12.09 11.18 -3.09
N PRO A 147 -13.30 10.59 -3.04
CA PRO A 147 -13.48 9.15 -3.17
C PRO A 147 -12.93 8.61 -4.49
N LEU A 148 -12.42 7.39 -4.46
CA LEU A 148 -11.99 6.68 -5.64
C LEU A 148 -13.19 6.27 -6.51
N SER A 149 -12.95 6.12 -7.79
CA SER A 149 -13.94 5.63 -8.76
C SER A 149 -14.53 4.29 -8.34
N SER A 150 -15.83 4.12 -8.54
CA SER A 150 -16.54 2.86 -8.29
C SER A 150 -16.14 1.74 -9.28
N GLN A 151 -15.45 2.06 -10.36
CA GLN A 151 -14.98 1.10 -11.38
C GLN A 151 -13.63 0.47 -11.02
N LEU A 152 -13.07 0.83 -9.87
CA LEU A 152 -11.82 0.30 -9.37
C LEU A 152 -11.94 -1.20 -9.06
N LYS A 153 -11.01 -1.99 -9.60
CA LYS A 153 -10.86 -3.41 -9.27
C LYS A 153 -9.89 -3.56 -8.11
N ALA A 154 -10.28 -4.32 -7.10
CA ALA A 154 -9.39 -4.72 -6.02
C ALA A 154 -9.08 -6.21 -6.15
N LEU A 155 -7.82 -6.56 -6.15
CA LEU A 155 -7.31 -7.92 -6.07
C LEU A 155 -6.94 -8.24 -4.61
N LYS A 156 -6.19 -9.29 -4.36
CA LYS A 156 -5.83 -9.67 -2.98
C LYS A 156 -4.40 -9.29 -2.62
N THR A 157 -3.49 -9.34 -3.57
CA THR A 157 -2.06 -9.15 -3.34
C THR A 157 -1.43 -8.31 -4.44
N ASN A 158 -0.28 -7.69 -4.15
CA ASN A 158 0.54 -6.99 -5.15
C ASN A 158 0.95 -7.91 -6.31
N ARG A 159 1.21 -9.19 -6.04
CA ARG A 159 1.55 -10.17 -7.07
C ARG A 159 0.42 -10.34 -8.08
N GLU A 160 -0.81 -10.45 -7.59
CA GLU A 160 -1.98 -10.57 -8.47
C GLU A 160 -2.17 -9.31 -9.32
N VAL A 161 -1.85 -8.11 -8.80
CA VAL A 161 -1.88 -6.86 -9.57
C VAL A 161 -0.88 -6.91 -10.72
N ILE A 162 0.36 -7.30 -10.44
CA ILE A 162 1.40 -7.43 -11.48
C ILE A 162 0.98 -8.45 -12.55
N ASP A 163 0.50 -9.62 -12.12
CA ASP A 163 0.05 -10.68 -13.03
C ASP A 163 -1.17 -10.23 -13.88
N TYR A 164 -2.09 -9.45 -13.29
CA TYR A 164 -3.23 -8.89 -14.01
C TYR A 164 -2.78 -7.89 -15.07
N VAL A 165 -1.95 -6.92 -14.70
CA VAL A 165 -1.43 -5.90 -15.62
C VAL A 165 -0.62 -6.53 -16.76
N ALA A 166 0.18 -7.55 -16.48
CA ALA A 166 0.96 -8.26 -17.49
C ALA A 166 0.10 -8.96 -18.56
N ARG A 167 -1.16 -9.30 -18.23
CA ARG A 167 -2.07 -10.03 -19.12
C ARG A 167 -3.17 -9.15 -19.74
N THR A 168 -3.33 -7.92 -19.26
CA THR A 168 -4.43 -7.03 -19.67
C THR A 168 -3.84 -5.81 -20.33
N PRO A 169 -3.97 -5.67 -21.68
CA PRO A 169 -3.34 -4.60 -22.44
C PRO A 169 -3.99 -3.21 -22.27
N ASP A 170 -5.16 -3.13 -21.61
CA ASP A 170 -5.95 -1.89 -21.44
C ASP A 170 -5.79 -1.26 -20.06
#